data_18d9e12a81d526353cd56f255e24dd5c
#
_entry.id   18d9e12a81d526353cd56f255e24dd5c
#
_cell.length_a   1.000
_cell.length_b   1.000
_cell.length_c   1.000
_cell.angle_alpha   90.00
_cell.angle_beta   90.00
_cell.angle_gamma   90.00
#
_symmetry.space_group_name_H-M   'P 1'
#
loop_
_entity.id
_entity.type
_entity.pdbx_description
1 polymer ?
#
loop_
_entity_poly.entity_id
_entity_poly.type
_entity_poly.pdbx_seq_one_letter_code
_entity_poly.pdbx_strand_id
1 'polypeptide(L)'
;MSEERPLLGPYRIERRLAAGGMAEVFVARREGLHGFSKRVALKRILPQFASDPDFVWMFIDEARLAAMLEHPNIVQVFDFGTMGEDLVLVMELVDGSNVSRLLRTAPVDSPIPWDVALHIAYQTAQALEYAHHVVDDQGESLEFVHRDVSPANILLTRTGHVKLTDFGIATVRSRAPTTEDGQVRGKLGYMSPEQVLGKELSGKSDVFTLSTVLAEMLIAEPLFQGESDLNVLL
;
A
#
# COMPACT_ATOMS: atom_id res chain seq x y z
N MET A 1 17.25 -24.02 22.29
CA MET A 1 16.62 -22.85 22.92
C MET A 1 15.74 -22.23 21.83
N SER A 2 14.40 -22.43 21.91
CA SER A 2 13.46 -21.74 21.01
C SER A 2 13.41 -20.28 21.46
N GLU A 3 13.92 -19.36 20.63
CA GLU A 3 13.67 -17.93 20.83
C GLU A 3 12.16 -17.73 20.91
N GLU A 4 11.68 -17.29 22.06
CA GLU A 4 10.28 -16.89 22.22
C GLU A 4 10.03 -15.72 21.27
N ARG A 5 9.31 -15.98 20.21
CA ARG A 5 8.91 -14.95 19.25
C ARG A 5 7.92 -14.01 19.93
N PRO A 6 8.08 -12.69 19.78
CA PRO A 6 7.23 -11.73 20.47
C PRO A 6 5.76 -11.92 20.06
N LEU A 7 4.88 -11.85 21.05
CA LEU A 7 3.42 -11.88 20.87
C LEU A 7 2.90 -10.45 20.78
N LEU A 8 1.98 -10.22 19.84
CA LEU A 8 1.20 -8.99 19.74
C LEU A 8 -0.28 -9.38 19.77
N GLY A 9 -0.91 -9.24 20.95
CA GLY A 9 -2.22 -9.80 21.18
C GLY A 9 -2.23 -11.32 20.91
N PRO A 10 -3.20 -11.85 20.11
CA PRO A 10 -3.28 -13.27 19.77
C PRO A 10 -2.35 -13.68 18.62
N TYR A 11 -1.48 -12.77 18.16
CA TYR A 11 -0.63 -12.99 17.00
C TYR A 11 0.82 -13.18 17.42
N ARG A 12 1.44 -14.28 16.95
CA ARG A 12 2.87 -14.53 17.09
C ARG A 12 3.61 -13.96 15.90
N ILE A 13 4.49 -13.00 16.13
CA ILE A 13 5.33 -12.39 15.09
C ILE A 13 6.33 -13.42 14.57
N GLU A 14 6.34 -13.68 13.27
CA GLU A 14 7.31 -14.57 12.63
C GLU A 14 8.54 -13.82 12.12
N ARG A 15 8.32 -12.73 11.39
CA ARG A 15 9.38 -11.87 10.84
C ARG A 15 8.83 -10.53 10.38
N ARG A 16 9.71 -9.53 10.26
CA ARG A 16 9.38 -8.26 9.64
C ARG A 16 9.37 -8.38 8.11
N LEU A 17 8.36 -7.81 7.46
CA LEU A 17 8.23 -7.73 6.00
C LEU A 17 8.82 -6.42 5.47
N ALA A 18 8.41 -5.31 6.08
CA ALA A 18 8.78 -3.97 5.67
C ALA A 18 8.82 -3.03 6.88
N ALA A 19 9.60 -1.96 6.75
CA ALA A 19 9.56 -0.79 7.61
C ALA A 19 9.38 0.43 6.70
N GLY A 20 8.31 1.18 6.91
CA GLY A 20 8.02 2.44 6.25
C GLY A 20 8.27 3.62 7.17
N GLY A 21 8.02 4.84 6.70
CA GLY A 21 8.21 6.05 7.48
C GLY A 21 7.34 6.13 8.74
N MET A 22 6.12 5.57 8.72
CA MET A 22 5.15 5.69 9.82
C MET A 22 4.75 4.35 10.45
N ALA A 23 4.98 3.23 9.77
CA ALA A 23 4.55 1.90 10.21
C ALA A 23 5.52 0.81 9.82
N GLU A 24 5.49 -0.29 10.55
CA GLU A 24 6.17 -1.54 10.24
C GLU A 24 5.15 -2.61 9.87
N VAL A 25 5.52 -3.50 8.95
CA VAL A 25 4.69 -4.63 8.55
C VAL A 25 5.40 -5.93 8.90
N PHE A 26 4.68 -6.84 9.55
CA PHE A 26 5.17 -8.14 9.98
C PHE A 26 4.37 -9.28 9.35
N VAL A 27 5.02 -10.41 9.13
CA VAL A 27 4.31 -11.70 9.05
C VAL A 27 4.03 -12.14 10.47
N ALA A 28 2.78 -12.40 10.75
CA ALA A 28 2.34 -12.92 12.02
C ALA A 28 1.46 -14.16 11.83
N ARG A 29 1.36 -14.98 12.87
CA ARG A 29 0.56 -16.20 12.89
C ARG A 29 -0.46 -16.11 14.02
N ARG A 30 -1.73 -16.25 13.68
CA ARG A 30 -2.79 -16.49 14.65
C ARG A 30 -2.93 -17.99 14.83
N GLU A 31 -2.80 -18.45 16.07
CA GLU A 31 -3.06 -19.83 16.46
C GLU A 31 -4.44 -19.90 17.09
N GLY A 32 -5.24 -20.88 16.72
CA GLY A 32 -6.58 -21.13 17.24
C GLY A 32 -6.70 -22.54 17.82
N LEU A 33 -7.91 -22.90 18.21
CA LEU A 33 -8.22 -24.21 18.77
C LEU A 33 -7.98 -25.33 17.73
N HIS A 34 -7.68 -26.52 18.24
CA HIS A 34 -7.53 -27.75 17.44
C HIS A 34 -6.50 -27.65 16.27
N GLY A 35 -5.42 -26.87 16.47
CA GLY A 35 -4.37 -26.74 15.45
C GLY A 35 -4.70 -25.77 14.33
N PHE A 36 -5.80 -25.02 14.43
CA PHE A 36 -6.07 -23.94 13.47
C PHE A 36 -4.92 -22.93 13.50
N SER A 37 -4.41 -22.60 12.32
CA SER A 37 -3.31 -21.64 12.19
C SER A 37 -3.47 -20.85 10.90
N LYS A 38 -3.47 -19.52 11.00
CA LYS A 38 -3.55 -18.61 9.84
C LYS A 38 -2.41 -17.60 9.90
N ARG A 39 -1.66 -17.47 8.80
CA ARG A 39 -0.72 -16.36 8.62
C ARG A 39 -1.45 -15.13 8.16
N VAL A 40 -1.01 -13.99 8.68
CA VAL A 40 -1.53 -12.66 8.36
C VAL A 40 -0.39 -11.67 8.19
N ALA A 41 -0.64 -10.58 7.50
CA ALA A 41 0.20 -9.40 7.58
C ALA A 41 -0.34 -8.50 8.70
N LEU A 42 0.56 -7.95 9.50
CA LEU A 42 0.26 -7.13 10.65
C LEU A 42 1.02 -5.81 10.50
N LYS A 43 0.29 -4.71 10.27
CA LYS A 43 0.84 -3.36 10.15
C LYS A 43 0.68 -2.67 11.50
N ARG A 44 1.79 -2.20 12.07
CA ARG A 44 1.88 -1.52 13.36
C ARG A 44 2.40 -0.12 13.17
N ILE A 45 1.76 0.87 13.78
CA ILE A 45 2.29 2.22 13.81
C ILE A 45 3.63 2.25 14.59
N LEU A 46 4.60 3.01 14.11
CA LEU A 46 5.87 3.15 14.81
C LEU A 46 5.67 3.88 16.14
N PRO A 47 6.37 3.48 17.23
CA PRO A 47 6.19 4.06 18.57
C PRO A 47 6.35 5.59 18.62
N GLN A 48 7.24 6.17 17.80
CA GLN A 48 7.43 7.62 17.74
C GLN A 48 6.23 8.39 17.22
N PHE A 49 5.34 7.73 16.44
CA PHE A 49 4.10 8.33 15.91
C PHE A 49 2.87 7.95 16.73
N ALA A 50 2.97 6.96 17.61
CA ALA A 50 1.83 6.50 18.43
C ALA A 50 1.36 7.55 19.44
N SER A 51 2.21 8.54 19.78
CA SER A 51 1.87 9.66 20.67
C SER A 51 1.35 10.89 19.94
N ASP A 52 1.39 10.92 18.60
CA ASP A 52 0.91 12.03 17.80
C ASP A 52 -0.54 11.76 17.36
N PRO A 53 -1.54 12.55 17.84
CA PRO A 53 -2.93 12.32 17.52
C PRO A 53 -3.23 12.36 16.02
N ASP A 54 -2.56 13.19 15.24
CA ASP A 54 -2.82 13.33 13.80
C ASP A 54 -2.41 12.06 13.06
N PHE A 55 -1.25 11.46 13.40
CA PHE A 55 -0.83 10.18 12.83
C PHE A 55 -1.72 9.03 13.26
N VAL A 56 -2.15 9.00 14.52
CA VAL A 56 -3.08 7.99 15.03
C VAL A 56 -4.41 8.08 14.28
N TRP A 57 -4.99 9.28 14.12
CA TRP A 57 -6.23 9.46 13.37
C TRP A 57 -6.10 9.05 11.90
N MET A 58 -5.00 9.41 11.23
CA MET A 58 -4.74 8.97 9.85
C MET A 58 -4.70 7.45 9.73
N PHE A 59 -4.05 6.77 10.67
CA PHE A 59 -3.96 5.30 10.67
C PHE A 59 -5.33 4.64 10.94
N ILE A 60 -6.14 5.23 11.81
CA ILE A 60 -7.51 4.78 12.09
C ILE A 60 -8.40 4.95 10.84
N ASP A 61 -8.34 6.11 10.20
CA ASP A 61 -9.13 6.40 9.00
C ASP A 61 -8.74 5.47 7.85
N GLU A 62 -7.43 5.24 7.61
CA GLU A 62 -6.95 4.26 6.65
C GLU A 62 -7.54 2.86 6.92
N ALA A 63 -7.48 2.41 8.19
CA ALA A 63 -7.98 1.12 8.59
C ALA A 63 -9.50 0.98 8.39
N ARG A 64 -10.28 2.00 8.77
CA ARG A 64 -11.74 2.01 8.61
C ARG A 64 -12.15 1.92 7.15
N LEU A 65 -11.52 2.72 6.31
CA LEU A 65 -11.83 2.77 4.91
C LEU A 65 -11.39 1.50 4.20
N ALA A 66 -10.18 0.99 4.48
CA ALA A 66 -9.72 -0.28 3.92
C ALA A 66 -10.59 -1.47 4.35
N ALA A 67 -11.20 -1.43 5.54
CA ALA A 67 -12.10 -2.48 6.01
C ALA A 67 -13.44 -2.53 5.26
N MET A 68 -13.85 -1.45 4.58
CA MET A 68 -15.06 -1.39 3.77
C MET A 68 -14.87 -1.97 2.36
N LEU A 69 -13.61 -2.19 1.96
CA LEU A 69 -13.28 -2.64 0.60
C LEU A 69 -13.18 -4.17 0.54
N GLU A 70 -14.11 -4.81 -0.15
CA GLU A 70 -14.12 -6.26 -0.39
C GLU A 70 -14.02 -6.55 -1.89
N HIS A 71 -12.80 -6.79 -2.37
CA HIS A 71 -12.55 -7.07 -3.79
C HIS A 71 -11.37 -8.03 -3.96
N PRO A 72 -11.39 -8.97 -4.93
CA PRO A 72 -10.31 -9.94 -5.12
C PRO A 72 -8.94 -9.29 -5.39
N ASN A 73 -8.93 -8.11 -5.97
CA ASN A 73 -7.71 -7.35 -6.27
C ASN A 73 -7.36 -6.30 -5.21
N ILE A 74 -7.98 -6.32 -4.03
CA ILE A 74 -7.63 -5.48 -2.88
C ILE A 74 -7.17 -6.38 -1.74
N VAL A 75 -6.16 -5.96 -0.99
CA VAL A 75 -5.72 -6.66 0.22
C VAL A 75 -6.81 -6.55 1.28
N GLN A 76 -7.35 -7.70 1.70
CA GLN A 76 -8.43 -7.74 2.67
C GLN A 76 -7.95 -7.36 4.07
N VAL A 77 -8.64 -6.45 4.73
CA VAL A 77 -8.49 -6.16 6.15
C VAL A 77 -9.34 -7.15 6.95
N PHE A 78 -8.75 -7.75 8.00
CA PHE A 78 -9.42 -8.73 8.85
C PHE A 78 -9.78 -8.18 10.22
N ASP A 79 -8.96 -7.27 10.76
CA ASP A 79 -9.14 -6.74 12.10
C ASP A 79 -8.34 -5.46 12.28
N PHE A 80 -8.77 -4.62 13.19
CA PHE A 80 -8.10 -3.39 13.57
C PHE A 80 -8.32 -3.11 15.05
N GLY A 81 -7.27 -2.76 15.78
CA GLY A 81 -7.40 -2.46 17.20
C GLY A 81 -6.08 -2.22 17.90
N THR A 82 -6.16 -2.10 19.22
CA THR A 82 -5.02 -1.95 20.11
C THR A 82 -4.57 -3.31 20.63
N MET A 83 -3.28 -3.58 20.57
CA MET A 83 -2.65 -4.78 21.11
C MET A 83 -1.52 -4.38 22.07
N GLY A 84 -1.82 -4.36 23.37
CA GLY A 84 -1.00 -3.67 24.36
C GLY A 84 -1.09 -2.16 24.15
N GLU A 85 0.05 -1.51 23.96
CA GLU A 85 0.12 -0.06 23.62
C GLU A 85 0.18 0.21 22.12
N ASP A 86 0.31 -0.84 21.31
CA ASP A 86 0.45 -0.73 19.86
C ASP A 86 -0.91 -0.68 19.15
N LEU A 87 -1.07 0.24 18.21
CA LEU A 87 -2.19 0.28 17.28
C LEU A 87 -1.84 -0.56 16.05
N VAL A 88 -2.72 -1.50 15.70
CA VAL A 88 -2.42 -2.59 14.76
C VAL A 88 -3.55 -2.80 13.77
N LEU A 89 -3.19 -2.94 12.49
CA LEU A 89 -4.06 -3.37 11.41
C LEU A 89 -3.67 -4.79 10.98
N VAL A 90 -4.63 -5.71 11.01
CA VAL A 90 -4.45 -7.11 10.60
C VAL A 90 -5.06 -7.31 9.22
N MET A 91 -4.28 -7.81 8.30
CA MET A 91 -4.70 -7.94 6.91
C MET A 91 -4.22 -9.24 6.27
N GLU A 92 -4.73 -9.51 5.10
CA GLU A 92 -4.31 -10.62 4.25
C GLU A 92 -2.79 -10.61 4.02
N LEU A 93 -2.16 -11.76 4.25
CA LEU A 93 -0.76 -11.96 3.86
C LEU A 93 -0.70 -12.38 2.40
N VAL A 94 -0.20 -11.52 1.55
CA VAL A 94 0.08 -11.83 0.16
C VAL A 94 1.42 -12.56 0.06
N ASP A 95 1.39 -13.87 -0.24
CA ASP A 95 2.61 -14.66 -0.46
C ASP A 95 3.12 -14.45 -1.88
N GLY A 96 4.08 -13.54 -2.00
CA GLY A 96 4.62 -13.16 -3.29
C GLY A 96 5.62 -12.02 -3.24
N SER A 97 5.45 -11.07 -4.12
CA SER A 97 6.31 -9.89 -4.28
C SER A 97 5.46 -8.64 -4.52
N ASN A 98 6.08 -7.52 -4.83
CA ASN A 98 5.44 -6.35 -5.40
C ASN A 98 6.09 -5.96 -6.73
N VAL A 99 5.42 -5.08 -7.48
CA VAL A 99 5.90 -4.62 -8.78
C VAL A 99 7.25 -3.90 -8.65
N SER A 100 7.49 -3.15 -7.58
CA SER A 100 8.78 -2.49 -7.33
C SER A 100 9.95 -3.49 -7.26
N ARG A 101 9.74 -4.64 -6.62
CA ARG A 101 10.76 -5.70 -6.58
C ARG A 101 10.90 -6.38 -7.94
N LEU A 102 9.78 -6.59 -8.64
CA LEU A 102 9.80 -7.15 -10.00
C LEU A 102 10.66 -6.29 -10.92
N LEU A 103 10.45 -4.98 -10.95
CA LEU A 103 11.23 -4.02 -11.74
C LEU A 103 12.72 -4.05 -11.37
N ARG A 104 13.05 -4.05 -10.07
CA ARG A 104 14.45 -4.08 -9.61
C ARG A 104 15.18 -5.40 -9.88
N THR A 105 14.47 -6.51 -10.02
CA THR A 105 15.06 -7.84 -10.26
C THR A 105 15.00 -8.25 -11.71
N ALA A 106 14.30 -7.52 -12.56
CA ALA A 106 14.37 -7.70 -14.00
C ALA A 106 15.82 -7.44 -14.48
N PRO A 107 16.27 -8.13 -15.52
CA PRO A 107 17.57 -7.80 -16.15
C PRO A 107 17.60 -6.34 -16.58
N VAL A 108 18.78 -5.72 -16.54
CA VAL A 108 18.96 -4.33 -16.98
C VAL A 108 18.46 -4.18 -18.41
N ASP A 109 17.73 -3.09 -18.65
CA ASP A 109 17.12 -2.76 -19.96
C ASP A 109 16.14 -3.83 -20.49
N SER A 110 15.58 -4.65 -19.59
CA SER A 110 14.58 -5.66 -19.93
C SER A 110 13.20 -5.22 -19.43
N PRO A 111 12.33 -4.69 -20.28
CA PRO A 111 10.97 -4.36 -19.90
C PRO A 111 10.19 -5.62 -19.45
N ILE A 112 9.20 -5.41 -18.61
CA ILE A 112 8.26 -6.47 -18.28
C ILE A 112 7.49 -6.84 -19.56
N PRO A 113 7.32 -8.15 -19.87
CA PRO A 113 6.53 -8.56 -21.03
C PRO A 113 5.19 -7.84 -21.06
N TRP A 114 4.81 -7.31 -22.21
CA TRP A 114 3.65 -6.42 -22.35
C TRP A 114 2.34 -7.06 -21.88
N ASP A 115 2.16 -8.35 -22.08
CA ASP A 115 1.01 -9.13 -21.62
C ASP A 115 0.97 -9.22 -20.08
N VAL A 116 2.12 -9.37 -19.43
CA VAL A 116 2.24 -9.36 -17.96
C VAL A 116 1.98 -7.95 -17.41
N ALA A 117 2.58 -6.92 -18.03
CA ALA A 117 2.37 -5.53 -17.63
C ALA A 117 0.90 -5.11 -17.76
N LEU A 118 0.24 -5.47 -18.86
CA LEU A 118 -1.18 -5.22 -19.08
C LEU A 118 -2.07 -6.01 -18.10
N HIS A 119 -1.72 -7.27 -17.79
CA HIS A 119 -2.44 -8.05 -16.78
C HIS A 119 -2.39 -7.37 -15.40
N ILE A 120 -1.20 -6.91 -14.97
CA ILE A 120 -1.02 -6.20 -13.70
C ILE A 120 -1.84 -4.91 -13.71
N ALA A 121 -1.73 -4.09 -14.75
CA ALA A 121 -2.46 -2.84 -14.87
C ALA A 121 -3.98 -3.04 -14.88
N TYR A 122 -4.47 -4.04 -15.63
CA TYR A 122 -5.89 -4.36 -15.70
C TYR A 122 -6.47 -4.78 -14.35
N GLN A 123 -5.80 -5.69 -13.63
CA GLN A 123 -6.24 -6.14 -12.31
C GLN A 123 -6.21 -5.00 -11.27
N THR A 124 -5.20 -4.11 -11.37
CA THR A 124 -5.13 -2.91 -10.52
C THR A 124 -6.24 -1.92 -10.85
N ALA A 125 -6.54 -1.73 -12.16
CA ALA A 125 -7.65 -0.86 -12.59
C ALA A 125 -9.01 -1.36 -12.09
N GLN A 126 -9.24 -2.70 -12.06
CA GLN A 126 -10.45 -3.27 -11.48
C GLN A 126 -10.60 -2.97 -9.98
N ALA A 127 -9.48 -3.03 -9.23
CA ALA A 127 -9.47 -2.65 -7.81
C ALA A 127 -9.82 -1.16 -7.62
N LEU A 128 -9.25 -0.29 -8.44
CA LEU A 128 -9.51 1.16 -8.39
C LEU A 128 -10.93 1.49 -8.81
N GLU A 129 -11.42 0.89 -9.89
CA GLU A 129 -12.80 1.07 -10.36
C GLU A 129 -13.80 0.68 -9.29
N TYR A 130 -13.61 -0.47 -8.64
CA TYR A 130 -14.43 -0.89 -7.51
C TYR A 130 -14.38 0.15 -6.38
N ALA A 131 -13.19 0.59 -5.94
CA ALA A 131 -13.03 1.54 -4.85
C ALA A 131 -13.69 2.90 -5.16
N HIS A 132 -13.56 3.40 -6.39
CA HIS A 132 -14.14 4.69 -6.81
C HIS A 132 -15.68 4.69 -6.79
N HIS A 133 -16.33 3.50 -6.82
CA HIS A 133 -17.79 3.36 -6.88
C HIS A 133 -18.40 2.77 -5.61
N VAL A 134 -17.62 2.64 -4.53
CA VAL A 134 -18.17 2.18 -3.24
C VAL A 134 -19.16 3.20 -2.71
N VAL A 135 -20.29 2.71 -2.25
CA VAL A 135 -21.34 3.50 -1.61
C VAL A 135 -21.49 3.09 -0.14
N ASP A 136 -21.96 3.99 0.68
CA ASP A 136 -22.33 3.70 2.08
C ASP A 136 -23.69 2.97 2.17
N ASP A 137 -24.12 2.67 3.39
CA ASP A 137 -25.42 2.02 3.65
C ASP A 137 -26.64 2.85 3.22
N GLN A 138 -26.45 4.14 2.91
CA GLN A 138 -27.48 5.07 2.43
C GLN A 138 -27.48 5.18 0.90
N GLY A 139 -26.49 4.57 0.23
CA GLY A 139 -26.32 4.61 -1.23
C GLY A 139 -25.57 5.84 -1.71
N GLU A 140 -24.98 6.63 -0.79
CA GLU A 140 -24.15 7.79 -1.14
C GLU A 140 -22.73 7.34 -1.50
N SER A 141 -22.17 7.91 -2.57
CA SER A 141 -20.80 7.60 -3.00
C SER A 141 -19.78 8.04 -1.97
N LEU A 142 -18.89 7.13 -1.58
CA LEU A 142 -17.79 7.43 -0.67
C LEU A 142 -16.57 8.04 -1.38
N GLU A 143 -16.59 8.12 -2.73
CA GLU A 143 -15.55 8.73 -3.56
C GLU A 143 -14.12 8.32 -3.14
N PHE A 144 -13.93 7.02 -2.92
CA PHE A 144 -12.63 6.49 -2.52
C PHE A 144 -11.57 6.74 -3.59
N VAL A 145 -10.58 7.56 -3.27
CA VAL A 145 -9.39 7.75 -4.10
C VAL A 145 -8.21 7.11 -3.39
N HIS A 146 -7.43 6.27 -4.08
CA HIS A 146 -6.30 5.56 -3.49
C HIS A 146 -5.13 6.49 -3.10
N ARG A 147 -4.80 7.46 -3.95
CA ARG A 147 -3.81 8.53 -3.73
C ARG A 147 -2.34 8.11 -3.65
N ASP A 148 -2.03 6.82 -3.51
CA ASP A 148 -0.66 6.28 -3.40
C ASP A 148 -0.49 5.02 -4.27
N VAL A 149 -1.08 4.99 -5.47
CA VAL A 149 -0.82 3.91 -6.42
C VAL A 149 0.66 3.98 -6.83
N SER A 150 1.40 2.92 -6.55
CA SER A 150 2.83 2.84 -6.86
C SER A 150 3.27 1.39 -7.04
N PRO A 151 4.41 1.12 -7.67
CA PRO A 151 4.94 -0.24 -7.80
C PRO A 151 5.11 -0.97 -6.47
N ALA A 152 5.32 -0.25 -5.37
CA ALA A 152 5.47 -0.83 -4.04
C ALA A 152 4.15 -1.35 -3.48
N ASN A 153 3.02 -0.68 -3.82
CA ASN A 153 1.69 -0.96 -3.29
C ASN A 153 0.88 -1.93 -4.19
N ILE A 154 1.43 -2.36 -5.32
CA ILE A 154 0.85 -3.40 -6.18
C ILE A 154 1.54 -4.72 -5.87
N LEU A 155 0.84 -5.60 -5.16
CA LEU A 155 1.35 -6.89 -4.71
C LEU A 155 0.99 -7.99 -5.73
N LEU A 156 1.93 -8.91 -5.93
CA LEU A 156 1.83 -10.02 -6.86
C LEU A 156 1.92 -11.33 -6.08
N THR A 157 0.91 -12.18 -6.16
CA THR A 157 0.97 -13.53 -5.57
C THR A 157 1.81 -14.46 -6.44
N ARG A 158 2.27 -15.58 -5.85
CA ARG A 158 2.96 -16.65 -6.62
C ARG A 158 2.08 -17.31 -7.67
N THR A 159 0.77 -17.14 -7.59
CA THR A 159 -0.22 -17.71 -8.51
C THR A 159 -0.69 -16.71 -9.57
N GLY A 160 -0.07 -15.52 -9.64
CA GLY A 160 -0.36 -14.51 -10.66
C GLY A 160 -1.52 -13.56 -10.32
N HIS A 161 -2.10 -13.63 -9.11
CA HIS A 161 -3.09 -12.63 -8.71
C HIS A 161 -2.41 -11.32 -8.33
N VAL A 162 -3.06 -10.22 -8.64
CA VAL A 162 -2.63 -8.86 -8.31
C VAL A 162 -3.52 -8.33 -7.20
N LYS A 163 -2.90 -7.70 -6.18
CA LYS A 163 -3.62 -7.10 -5.06
C LYS A 163 -3.07 -5.71 -4.73
N LEU A 164 -3.95 -4.73 -4.72
CA LEU A 164 -3.64 -3.35 -4.33
C LEU A 164 -3.71 -3.24 -2.80
N THR A 165 -2.75 -2.56 -2.19
CA THR A 165 -2.66 -2.34 -0.73
C THR A 165 -2.35 -0.89 -0.41
N ASP A 166 -2.48 -0.51 0.87
CA ASP A 166 -2.12 0.81 1.39
C ASP A 166 -2.86 1.96 0.68
N PHE A 167 -4.19 2.01 0.83
CA PHE A 167 -4.99 3.15 0.38
C PHE A 167 -4.53 4.41 1.13
N GLY A 168 -3.89 5.34 0.41
CA GLY A 168 -3.08 6.45 0.93
C GLY A 168 -3.88 7.61 1.55
N ILE A 169 -4.74 7.32 2.52
CA ILE A 169 -5.55 8.34 3.23
C ILE A 169 -4.66 9.26 4.07
N ALA A 170 -3.52 8.74 4.52
CA ALA A 170 -2.51 9.51 5.26
C ALA A 170 -1.94 10.71 4.50
N THR A 171 -2.04 10.73 3.17
CA THR A 171 -1.48 11.79 2.31
C THR A 171 -2.27 13.10 2.35
N VAL A 172 -3.51 13.12 2.88
CA VAL A 172 -4.39 14.30 2.83
C VAL A 172 -4.01 15.37 3.85
N ARG A 173 -3.44 14.99 4.99
CA ARG A 173 -3.14 15.91 6.10
C ARG A 173 -1.66 16.27 6.26
N SER A 174 -0.73 15.48 5.75
CA SER A 174 0.68 15.86 5.76
C SER A 174 0.96 16.90 4.66
N ARG A 175 0.82 18.17 5.03
CA ARG A 175 1.31 19.33 4.27
C ARG A 175 2.85 19.33 4.31
N ALA A 176 3.47 18.63 3.47
CA ALA A 176 4.86 18.59 3.03
C ALA A 176 5.42 17.16 3.07
N PRO A 177 6.05 16.69 2.00
CA PRO A 177 6.90 15.53 2.08
C PRO A 177 8.05 15.89 3.02
N THR A 178 8.15 15.22 4.17
CA THR A 178 9.35 15.30 5.01
C THR A 178 10.50 14.64 4.26
N THR A 179 11.39 15.48 3.78
CA THR A 179 12.47 15.18 2.81
C THR A 179 13.69 14.49 3.42
N GLU A 180 13.57 13.72 4.50
CA GLU A 180 14.75 13.15 5.16
C GLU A 180 15.11 11.71 4.75
N ASP A 181 14.25 10.98 4.03
CA ASP A 181 14.57 9.63 3.58
C ASP A 181 14.43 9.47 2.06
N GLY A 182 15.44 8.88 1.43
CA GLY A 182 15.46 8.59 -0.03
C GLY A 182 14.29 7.75 -0.57
N GLN A 183 13.41 7.25 0.32
CA GLN A 183 12.16 6.57 -0.06
C GLN A 183 11.08 7.55 -0.54
N VAL A 184 11.07 8.79 -0.08
CA VAL A 184 10.12 9.83 -0.55
C VAL A 184 10.43 10.23 -1.98
N ARG A 185 11.71 10.31 -2.33
CA ARG A 185 12.19 10.68 -3.67
C ARG A 185 11.65 9.76 -4.78
N GLY A 186 11.55 8.45 -4.51
CA GLY A 186 11.01 7.47 -5.46
C GLY A 186 9.50 7.58 -5.68
N LYS A 187 8.74 8.17 -4.73
CA LYS A 187 7.28 8.31 -4.84
C LYS A 187 6.84 9.54 -5.63
N LEU A 188 7.64 10.59 -5.66
CA LEU A 188 7.31 11.85 -6.35
C LEU A 188 7.05 11.66 -7.84
N GLY A 189 7.79 10.76 -8.49
CA GLY A 189 7.64 10.46 -9.91
C GLY A 189 6.30 9.79 -10.30
N TYR A 190 5.48 9.38 -9.32
CA TYR A 190 4.15 8.82 -9.59
C TYR A 190 3.02 9.80 -9.27
N MET A 191 3.28 10.92 -8.60
CA MET A 191 2.23 11.87 -8.24
C MET A 191 1.55 12.48 -9.46
N SER A 192 0.23 12.53 -9.43
CA SER A 192 -0.53 13.25 -10.44
C SER A 192 -0.30 14.76 -10.35
N PRO A 193 -0.50 15.53 -11.45
CA PRO A 193 -0.33 16.98 -11.43
C PRO A 193 -1.17 17.67 -10.36
N GLU A 194 -2.39 17.21 -10.13
CA GLU A 194 -3.28 17.75 -9.09
C GLU A 194 -2.78 17.43 -7.68
N GLN A 195 -2.13 16.28 -7.45
CA GLN A 195 -1.48 15.97 -6.18
C GLN A 195 -0.32 16.92 -5.89
N VAL A 196 0.54 17.14 -6.88
CA VAL A 196 1.67 18.08 -6.78
C VAL A 196 1.19 19.51 -6.50
N LEU A 197 0.08 19.91 -7.11
CA LEU A 197 -0.50 21.24 -6.96
C LEU A 197 -1.39 21.40 -5.72
N GLY A 198 -1.58 20.32 -4.91
CA GLY A 198 -2.46 20.34 -3.74
C GLY A 198 -3.92 20.62 -4.07
N LYS A 199 -4.37 20.23 -5.27
CA LYS A 199 -5.76 20.36 -5.73
C LYS A 199 -6.60 19.17 -5.23
N GLU A 200 -7.92 19.29 -5.42
CA GLU A 200 -8.86 18.22 -5.16
C GLU A 200 -8.55 16.99 -6.03
N LEU A 201 -8.52 15.82 -5.38
CA LEU A 201 -8.19 14.56 -6.02
C LEU A 201 -9.46 13.79 -6.37
N SER A 202 -9.39 13.05 -7.46
CA SER A 202 -10.46 12.16 -7.89
C SER A 202 -9.88 10.85 -8.41
N GLY A 203 -10.72 9.90 -8.81
CA GLY A 203 -10.27 8.66 -9.45
C GLY A 203 -9.36 8.88 -10.67
N LYS A 204 -9.39 10.06 -11.30
CA LYS A 204 -8.47 10.41 -12.40
C LYS A 204 -7.02 10.49 -11.94
N SER A 205 -6.78 10.89 -10.69
CA SER A 205 -5.43 10.93 -10.10
C SER A 205 -4.84 9.52 -10.00
N ASP A 206 -5.64 8.54 -9.60
CA ASP A 206 -5.21 7.13 -9.55
C ASP A 206 -4.96 6.55 -10.93
N VAL A 207 -5.79 6.93 -11.93
CA VAL A 207 -5.60 6.51 -13.33
C VAL A 207 -4.29 7.08 -13.89
N PHE A 208 -3.97 8.35 -13.62
CA PHE A 208 -2.69 8.94 -13.99
C PHE A 208 -1.52 8.15 -13.41
N THR A 209 -1.58 7.88 -12.11
CA THR A 209 -0.52 7.18 -11.37
C THR A 209 -0.36 5.73 -11.87
N LEU A 210 -1.47 5.01 -12.09
CA LEU A 210 -1.45 3.66 -12.67
C LEU A 210 -0.85 3.66 -14.08
N SER A 211 -1.16 4.68 -14.89
CA SER A 211 -0.59 4.83 -16.24
C SER A 211 0.92 5.05 -16.20
N THR A 212 1.41 5.81 -15.21
CA THR A 212 2.85 6.00 -14.96
C THR A 212 3.53 4.68 -14.58
N VAL A 213 2.92 3.89 -13.69
CA VAL A 213 3.43 2.55 -13.33
C VAL A 213 3.44 1.60 -14.52
N LEU A 214 2.41 1.62 -15.36
CA LEU A 214 2.35 0.80 -16.58
C LEU A 214 3.46 1.20 -17.55
N ALA A 215 3.66 2.50 -17.76
CA ALA A 215 4.74 2.98 -18.63
C ALA A 215 6.12 2.51 -18.13
N GLU A 216 6.40 2.63 -16.82
CA GLU A 216 7.65 2.15 -16.24
C GLU A 216 7.85 0.64 -16.44
N MET A 217 6.80 -0.18 -16.29
CA MET A 217 6.88 -1.62 -16.55
C MET A 217 7.24 -1.91 -18.03
N LEU A 218 6.72 -1.10 -18.96
CA LEU A 218 6.91 -1.31 -20.40
C LEU A 218 8.24 -0.78 -20.93
N ILE A 219 8.82 0.26 -20.31
CA ILE A 219 10.08 0.87 -20.75
C ILE A 219 11.27 0.50 -19.86
N ALA A 220 11.04 -0.18 -18.71
CA ALA A 220 12.05 -0.55 -17.72
C ALA A 220 12.78 0.64 -17.06
N GLU A 221 12.22 1.84 -17.16
CA GLU A 221 12.76 3.08 -16.58
C GLU A 221 11.62 3.89 -15.95
N PRO A 222 11.85 4.60 -14.81
CA PRO A 222 10.88 5.53 -14.29
C PRO A 222 10.50 6.60 -15.32
N LEU A 223 9.20 6.82 -15.52
CA LEU A 223 8.70 7.76 -16.53
C LEU A 223 9.10 9.21 -16.23
N PHE A 224 9.09 9.58 -14.95
CA PHE A 224 9.49 10.89 -14.48
C PHE A 224 10.74 10.78 -13.62
N GLN A 225 11.84 11.38 -14.10
CA GLN A 225 13.13 11.38 -13.44
C GLN A 225 13.71 12.79 -13.41
N GLY A 226 14.48 13.11 -12.36
CA GLY A 226 15.15 14.39 -12.25
C GLY A 226 16.31 14.34 -11.24
N GLU A 227 17.28 15.25 -11.39
CA GLU A 227 18.41 15.38 -10.44
C GLU A 227 17.96 15.87 -9.07
N SER A 228 16.81 16.53 -9.00
CA SER A 228 16.19 17.03 -7.76
C SER A 228 14.68 16.75 -7.74
N ASP A 229 14.08 16.78 -6.56
CA ASP A 229 12.63 16.64 -6.39
C ASP A 229 11.86 17.66 -7.22
N LEU A 230 12.37 18.90 -7.30
CA LEU A 230 11.77 19.95 -8.13
C LEU A 230 11.80 19.59 -9.63
N ASN A 231 12.88 18.97 -10.10
CA ASN A 231 13.01 18.56 -11.51
C ASN A 231 12.13 17.36 -11.86
N VAL A 232 11.72 16.56 -10.86
CA VAL A 232 10.76 15.46 -11.05
C VAL A 232 9.33 16.01 -11.14
N LEU A 233 9.03 17.13 -10.44
CA LEU A 233 7.70 17.71 -10.34
C LEU A 233 7.40 18.76 -11.42
N LEU A 234 8.41 19.28 -12.14
CA LEU A 234 8.31 20.23 -13.26
C LEU A 234 8.29 19.54 -14.61
#